data_f851748b8f275ca593790bbd1fc7ef3e
#
_entry.id   f851748b8f275ca593790bbd1fc7ef3e
#
_cell.length_a   1.000
_cell.length_b   1.000
_cell.length_c   1.000
_cell.angle_alpha   90.00
_cell.angle_beta   90.00
_cell.angle_gamma   90.00
#
_symmetry.space_group_name_H-M   'P 1'
#
loop_
_entity.id
_entity.type
_entity.pdbx_description
1 polymer ?
#
loop_
_entity_poly.entity_id
_entity_poly.type
_entity_poly.pdbx_seq_one_letter_code
_entity_poly.pdbx_strand_id
1 'polypeptide(L)'
;MISVSKGAEIGLAMACYLKQVVATVCINGSNAIFEVPLRYRDLVLTPIPSFPERMEVNASGAVRLRHYKGDPRDESNQQSVFPVEKSKGPILFIIGGDDECFNSRDYAEQALNQLQSHGRSDGRMLLYPGAGHLIEPPYWPMCYGSWTRGLFRPLLWGGDPVLHAAAQEQAWREILKFFRQNLVGSRSKF
;
A
#
# COMPACT_ATOMS: atom_id res chain seq x y z
N MET A 1 10.78 3.67 7.16
CA MET A 1 10.45 3.49 5.72
C MET A 1 9.11 4.14 5.42
N ILE A 2 9.00 4.89 4.35
CA ILE A 2 7.73 5.36 3.80
C ILE A 2 7.68 4.96 2.33
N SER A 3 6.54 4.51 1.86
CA SER A 3 6.39 3.94 0.52
C SER A 3 4.94 4.04 0.03
N VAL A 4 4.77 4.20 -1.30
CA VAL A 4 3.47 4.47 -1.95
C VAL A 4 3.25 3.46 -3.08
N SER A 5 2.02 3.00 -3.28
CA SER A 5 1.61 2.19 -4.43
C SER A 5 2.47 0.92 -4.60
N LYS A 6 2.98 0.65 -5.78
CA LYS A 6 3.94 -0.44 -6.05
C LYS A 6 5.19 -0.36 -5.17
N GLY A 7 5.65 0.86 -4.83
CA GLY A 7 6.72 1.07 -3.86
C GLY A 7 6.35 0.58 -2.45
N ALA A 8 5.07 0.58 -2.07
CA ALA A 8 4.62 0.08 -0.78
C ALA A 8 4.74 -1.46 -0.67
N GLU A 9 4.60 -2.21 -1.76
CA GLU A 9 4.92 -3.64 -1.78
C GLU A 9 6.40 -3.87 -1.40
N ILE A 10 7.31 -3.11 -2.02
CA ILE A 10 8.74 -3.21 -1.72
C ILE A 10 9.03 -2.77 -0.29
N GLY A 11 8.42 -1.64 0.16
CA GLY A 11 8.59 -1.14 1.53
C GLY A 11 8.11 -2.13 2.58
N LEU A 12 6.98 -2.77 2.36
CA LEU A 12 6.44 -3.78 3.27
C LEU A 12 7.30 -5.05 3.27
N ALA A 13 7.76 -5.51 2.10
CA ALA A 13 8.72 -6.61 2.01
C ALA A 13 10.03 -6.28 2.76
N MET A 14 10.57 -5.07 2.59
CA MET A 14 11.75 -4.62 3.33
C MET A 14 11.51 -4.64 4.85
N ALA A 15 10.32 -4.24 5.33
CA ALA A 15 9.98 -4.32 6.75
C ALA A 15 9.98 -5.76 7.27
N CYS A 16 9.57 -6.73 6.45
CA CYS A 16 9.54 -8.14 6.81
C CYS A 16 10.92 -8.81 6.81
N TYR A 17 11.79 -8.44 5.87
CA TYR A 17 13.04 -9.16 5.62
C TYR A 17 14.31 -8.41 6.08
N LEU A 18 14.23 -7.09 6.33
CA LEU A 18 15.38 -6.28 6.73
C LEU A 18 15.27 -5.83 8.19
N LYS A 19 16.21 -6.25 9.03
CA LYS A 19 16.22 -5.97 10.47
C LYS A 19 16.33 -4.47 10.82
N GLN A 20 16.92 -3.67 9.93
CA GLN A 20 17.12 -2.23 10.12
C GLN A 20 15.85 -1.39 9.84
N VAL A 21 14.79 -1.97 9.29
CA VAL A 21 13.52 -1.28 9.07
C VAL A 21 12.67 -1.41 10.34
N VAL A 22 12.65 -0.37 11.15
CA VAL A 22 12.06 -0.38 12.50
C VAL A 22 10.75 0.41 12.60
N ALA A 23 10.29 1.03 11.54
CA ALA A 23 8.99 1.69 11.43
C ALA A 23 8.63 1.84 9.95
N THR A 24 7.39 1.50 9.58
CA THR A 24 6.97 1.46 8.18
C THR A 24 5.64 2.15 7.97
N VAL A 25 5.57 2.98 6.93
CA VAL A 25 4.32 3.56 6.42
C VAL A 25 4.10 3.05 5.01
N CYS A 26 2.93 2.46 4.78
CA CYS A 26 2.45 1.96 3.49
C CYS A 26 1.26 2.81 3.04
N ILE A 27 1.39 3.53 1.94
CA ILE A 27 0.34 4.35 1.36
C ILE A 27 -0.22 3.63 0.14
N ASN A 28 -1.48 3.23 0.18
CA ASN A 28 -2.20 2.58 -0.92
C ASN A 28 -1.40 1.45 -1.59
N GLY A 29 -0.84 0.58 -0.78
CA GLY A 29 -0.07 -0.59 -1.22
C GLY A 29 -0.84 -1.89 -1.07
N SER A 30 -0.13 -2.99 -1.26
CA SER A 30 -0.65 -4.34 -1.04
C SER A 30 0.20 -5.11 -0.03
N ASN A 31 -0.40 -6.16 0.55
CA ASN A 31 0.24 -7.10 1.46
C ASN A 31 0.90 -8.29 0.76
N ALA A 32 0.96 -8.27 -0.55
CA ALA A 32 1.54 -9.33 -1.38
C ALA A 32 2.27 -8.75 -2.59
N ILE A 33 3.09 -9.57 -3.23
CA ILE A 33 3.77 -9.17 -4.47
C ILE A 33 2.88 -9.41 -5.68
N PHE A 34 2.80 -8.42 -6.57
CA PHE A 34 2.08 -8.47 -7.84
C PHE A 34 3.00 -8.17 -9.02
N GLU A 35 2.60 -8.58 -10.21
CA GLU A 35 3.17 -8.25 -11.54
C GLU A 35 4.59 -8.79 -11.78
N VAL A 36 5.56 -8.47 -10.93
CA VAL A 36 6.96 -8.90 -11.09
C VAL A 36 7.45 -9.63 -9.85
N PRO A 37 8.25 -10.71 -10.03
CA PRO A 37 8.81 -11.44 -8.88
C PRO A 37 9.70 -10.53 -8.02
N LEU A 38 9.56 -10.65 -6.70
CA LEU A 38 10.50 -10.04 -5.77
C LEU A 38 11.64 -11.01 -5.49
N ARG A 39 12.87 -10.52 -5.65
CA ARG A 39 14.08 -11.29 -5.38
C ARG A 39 14.94 -10.61 -4.34
N TYR A 40 15.33 -11.35 -3.31
CA TYR A 40 16.27 -10.88 -2.29
C TYR A 40 17.10 -12.05 -1.78
N ARG A 41 18.40 -12.07 -2.08
CA ARG A 41 19.31 -13.22 -1.84
C ARG A 41 18.70 -14.50 -2.46
N ASP A 42 18.50 -15.54 -1.65
CA ASP A 42 17.90 -16.82 -2.09
C ASP A 42 16.37 -16.80 -2.07
N LEU A 43 15.75 -15.73 -1.54
CA LEU A 43 14.30 -15.57 -1.52
C LEU A 43 13.81 -15.15 -2.90
N VAL A 44 12.82 -15.88 -3.40
CA VAL A 44 12.04 -15.49 -4.59
C VAL A 44 10.56 -15.58 -4.25
N LEU A 45 9.86 -14.45 -4.29
CA LEU A 45 8.39 -14.42 -4.19
C LEU A 45 7.80 -14.34 -5.59
N THR A 46 6.97 -15.30 -5.93
CA THR A 46 6.22 -15.33 -7.19
C THR A 46 5.06 -14.34 -7.10
N PRO A 47 4.83 -13.51 -8.12
CA PRO A 47 3.73 -12.54 -8.07
C PRO A 47 2.38 -13.23 -8.21
N ILE A 48 1.37 -12.67 -7.53
CA ILE A 48 -0.03 -13.02 -7.75
C ILE A 48 -0.42 -12.62 -9.18
N PRO A 49 -1.16 -13.48 -9.90
CA PRO A 49 -1.57 -13.18 -11.26
C PRO A 49 -2.56 -12.01 -11.33
N SER A 50 -2.57 -11.37 -12.48
CA SER A 50 -3.56 -10.35 -12.84
C SER A 50 -4.55 -10.90 -13.86
N PHE A 51 -5.77 -10.41 -13.85
CA PHE A 51 -6.89 -10.90 -14.65
C PHE A 51 -7.40 -9.79 -15.59
N PRO A 52 -6.92 -9.73 -16.85
CA PRO A 52 -7.29 -8.67 -17.81
C PRO A 52 -8.80 -8.50 -18.00
N GLU A 53 -9.56 -9.57 -17.88
CA GLU A 53 -11.03 -9.57 -17.99
C GLU A 53 -11.73 -8.84 -16.85
N ARG A 54 -11.04 -8.56 -15.73
CA ARG A 54 -11.53 -7.77 -14.60
C ARG A 54 -11.19 -6.28 -14.70
N MET A 55 -10.53 -5.88 -15.77
CA MET A 55 -10.21 -4.48 -16.03
C MET A 55 -11.49 -3.74 -16.45
N GLU A 56 -11.85 -2.72 -15.69
CA GLU A 56 -13.00 -1.88 -16.01
C GLU A 56 -12.55 -0.72 -16.90
N VAL A 57 -13.28 -0.50 -18.01
CA VAL A 57 -13.02 0.60 -18.93
C VAL A 57 -14.23 1.53 -18.92
N ASN A 58 -14.05 2.80 -18.55
CA ASN A 58 -15.13 3.76 -18.54
C ASN A 58 -15.43 4.32 -19.94
N ALA A 59 -16.48 5.15 -20.06
CA ALA A 59 -16.92 5.73 -21.33
C ALA A 59 -15.85 6.61 -22.03
N SER A 60 -14.89 7.17 -21.27
CA SER A 60 -13.78 7.94 -21.85
C SER A 60 -12.58 7.08 -22.29
N GLY A 61 -12.66 5.77 -22.13
CA GLY A 61 -11.58 4.84 -22.43
C GLY A 61 -10.53 4.72 -21.33
N ALA A 62 -10.71 5.41 -20.18
CA ALA A 62 -9.83 5.28 -19.04
C ALA A 62 -10.14 3.99 -18.26
N VAL A 63 -9.10 3.41 -17.63
CA VAL A 63 -9.20 2.12 -16.96
C VAL A 63 -9.12 2.23 -15.45
N ARG A 64 -9.82 1.31 -14.77
CA ARG A 64 -9.72 1.01 -13.34
C ARG A 64 -9.12 -0.36 -13.14
N LEU A 65 -8.17 -0.47 -12.22
CA LEU A 65 -7.47 -1.73 -11.94
C LEU A 65 -7.76 -2.27 -10.52
N ARG A 66 -8.66 -1.65 -9.78
CA ARG A 66 -8.98 -2.01 -8.39
C ARG A 66 -9.23 -3.50 -8.19
N HIS A 67 -9.93 -4.14 -9.13
CA HIS A 67 -10.27 -5.57 -9.07
C HIS A 67 -9.47 -6.46 -10.04
N TYR A 68 -8.49 -5.87 -10.71
CA TYR A 68 -7.69 -6.50 -11.76
C TYR A 68 -6.80 -7.63 -11.23
N LYS A 69 -6.36 -7.54 -9.97
CA LYS A 69 -5.40 -8.47 -9.36
C LYS A 69 -6.10 -9.63 -8.66
N GLY A 70 -5.41 -10.76 -8.55
CA GLY A 70 -5.88 -11.91 -7.75
C GLY A 70 -5.93 -11.59 -6.26
N ASP A 71 -6.65 -12.41 -5.51
CA ASP A 71 -6.82 -12.24 -4.07
C ASP A 71 -5.64 -12.88 -3.31
N PRO A 72 -4.94 -12.16 -2.43
CA PRO A 72 -3.92 -12.72 -1.55
C PRO A 72 -4.44 -13.83 -0.62
N ARG A 73 -5.76 -13.87 -0.35
CA ARG A 73 -6.38 -14.90 0.50
C ARG A 73 -6.50 -16.26 -0.16
N ASP A 74 -6.45 -16.34 -1.48
CA ASP A 74 -6.51 -17.60 -2.20
C ASP A 74 -5.33 -18.49 -1.79
N GLU A 75 -5.58 -19.77 -1.57
CA GLU A 75 -4.56 -20.72 -1.11
C GLU A 75 -3.36 -20.77 -2.07
N SER A 76 -3.60 -20.70 -3.36
CA SER A 76 -2.57 -20.68 -4.40
C SER A 76 -1.68 -19.44 -4.37
N ASN A 77 -2.09 -18.36 -3.68
CA ASN A 77 -1.40 -17.08 -3.62
C ASN A 77 -0.63 -16.85 -2.30
N GLN A 78 -0.73 -17.77 -1.33
CA GLN A 78 -0.15 -17.59 0.00
C GLN A 78 1.37 -17.39 -0.03
N GLN A 79 2.10 -18.02 -0.96
CA GLN A 79 3.54 -17.84 -1.12
C GLN A 79 3.95 -16.42 -1.59
N SER A 80 2.98 -15.63 -2.04
CA SER A 80 3.19 -14.26 -2.52
C SER A 80 2.93 -13.21 -1.44
N VAL A 81 2.31 -13.62 -0.32
CA VAL A 81 1.93 -12.74 0.80
C VAL A 81 3.16 -12.45 1.67
N PHE A 82 3.31 -11.18 2.06
CA PHE A 82 4.41 -10.79 2.95
C PHE A 82 4.16 -11.25 4.38
N PRO A 83 5.16 -11.82 5.07
CA PRO A 83 5.05 -12.22 6.48
C PRO A 83 5.15 -10.98 7.40
N VAL A 84 4.10 -10.14 7.41
CA VAL A 84 4.09 -8.86 8.13
C VAL A 84 4.31 -9.00 9.63
N GLU A 85 3.98 -10.14 10.20
CA GLU A 85 4.24 -10.48 11.61
C GLU A 85 5.74 -10.54 11.94
N LYS A 86 6.62 -10.73 10.92
CA LYS A 86 8.08 -10.74 11.09
C LYS A 86 8.71 -9.34 11.06
N SER A 87 7.93 -8.30 10.74
CA SER A 87 8.45 -6.93 10.73
C SER A 87 8.98 -6.51 12.12
N LYS A 88 10.04 -5.70 12.16
CA LYS A 88 10.74 -5.35 13.41
C LYS A 88 10.14 -4.15 14.14
N GLY A 89 9.17 -3.50 13.56
CA GLY A 89 8.51 -2.36 14.17
C GLY A 89 7.09 -2.17 13.67
N PRO A 90 6.41 -1.13 14.16
CA PRO A 90 5.03 -0.86 13.83
C PRO A 90 4.84 -0.53 12.35
N ILE A 91 3.64 -0.84 11.85
CA ILE A 91 3.24 -0.56 10.49
C ILE A 91 2.01 0.35 10.50
N LEU A 92 2.09 1.48 9.79
CA LEU A 92 0.98 2.38 9.55
C LEU A 92 0.55 2.28 8.08
N PHE A 93 -0.70 1.89 7.86
CA PHE A 93 -1.34 1.89 6.56
C PHE A 93 -2.14 3.19 6.37
N ILE A 94 -1.89 3.90 5.29
CA ILE A 94 -2.62 5.10 4.85
C ILE A 94 -3.41 4.72 3.62
N ILE A 95 -4.74 4.79 3.70
CA ILE A 95 -5.61 4.22 2.68
C ILE A 95 -6.58 5.28 2.14
N GLY A 96 -6.56 5.47 0.83
CA GLY A 96 -7.58 6.22 0.11
C GLY A 96 -8.83 5.35 -0.12
N GLY A 97 -9.99 5.85 0.32
CA GLY A 97 -11.25 5.12 0.18
C GLY A 97 -11.71 4.95 -1.27
N ASP A 98 -11.33 5.90 -2.12
CA ASP A 98 -11.68 5.94 -3.53
C ASP A 98 -10.47 5.60 -4.44
N ASP A 99 -9.60 4.72 -3.96
CA ASP A 99 -8.51 4.16 -4.73
C ASP A 99 -9.05 3.33 -5.91
N GLU A 100 -8.81 3.79 -7.14
CA GLU A 100 -9.27 3.14 -8.38
C GLU A 100 -8.20 2.20 -8.97
N CYS A 101 -7.00 2.20 -8.41
CA CYS A 101 -5.87 1.41 -8.88
C CYS A 101 -5.69 0.11 -8.11
N PHE A 102 -5.80 0.16 -6.77
CA PHE A 102 -5.61 -1.00 -5.89
C PHE A 102 -6.81 -1.16 -4.95
N ASN A 103 -7.10 -2.40 -4.55
CA ASN A 103 -8.00 -2.69 -3.43
C ASN A 103 -7.24 -2.54 -2.10
N SER A 104 -6.62 -1.37 -1.92
CA SER A 104 -5.67 -1.07 -0.85
C SER A 104 -6.24 -1.29 0.55
N ARG A 105 -7.54 -1.03 0.71
CA ARG A 105 -8.25 -1.25 1.98
C ARG A 105 -8.24 -2.72 2.37
N ASP A 106 -8.68 -3.61 1.49
CA ASP A 106 -8.72 -5.05 1.76
C ASP A 106 -7.32 -5.61 2.06
N TYR A 107 -6.31 -5.16 1.34
CA TYR A 107 -4.92 -5.57 1.56
C TYR A 107 -4.38 -5.13 2.92
N ALA A 108 -4.72 -3.91 3.35
CA ALA A 108 -4.35 -3.43 4.68
C ALA A 108 -5.09 -4.16 5.80
N GLU A 109 -6.40 -4.44 5.64
CA GLU A 109 -7.19 -5.23 6.58
C GLU A 109 -6.64 -6.66 6.72
N GLN A 110 -6.25 -7.31 5.62
CA GLN A 110 -5.61 -8.63 5.65
C GLN A 110 -4.29 -8.60 6.42
N ALA A 111 -3.43 -7.60 6.15
CA ALA A 111 -2.16 -7.45 6.86
C ALA A 111 -2.36 -7.21 8.37
N LEU A 112 -3.35 -6.41 8.75
CA LEU A 112 -3.69 -6.18 10.17
C LEU A 112 -4.21 -7.45 10.84
N ASN A 113 -5.07 -8.22 10.17
CA ASN A 113 -5.56 -9.50 10.68
C ASN A 113 -4.40 -10.50 10.86
N GLN A 114 -3.45 -10.53 9.93
CA GLN A 114 -2.24 -11.37 10.04
C GLN A 114 -1.38 -10.95 11.24
N LEU A 115 -1.15 -9.65 11.45
CA LEU A 115 -0.46 -9.16 12.65
C LEU A 115 -1.18 -9.61 13.93
N GLN A 116 -2.48 -9.39 14.01
CA GLN A 116 -3.30 -9.74 15.19
C GLN A 116 -3.30 -11.24 15.49
N SER A 117 -3.41 -12.10 14.47
CA SER A 117 -3.36 -13.55 14.62
C SER A 117 -2.02 -14.07 15.17
N HIS A 118 -0.96 -13.27 15.04
CA HIS A 118 0.37 -13.55 15.61
C HIS A 118 0.65 -12.74 16.90
N GLY A 119 -0.40 -12.23 17.55
CA GLY A 119 -0.28 -11.53 18.84
C GLY A 119 0.31 -10.11 18.77
N ARG A 120 0.35 -9.51 17.58
CA ARG A 120 0.86 -8.14 17.37
C ARG A 120 -0.29 -7.13 17.27
N SER A 121 -0.17 -6.03 18.01
CA SER A 121 -1.14 -4.92 18.04
C SER A 121 -0.55 -3.58 17.57
N ASP A 122 0.65 -3.61 17.00
CA ASP A 122 1.38 -2.42 16.55
C ASP A 122 1.18 -2.08 15.06
N GLY A 123 0.19 -2.69 14.43
CA GLY A 123 -0.33 -2.31 13.13
C GLY A 123 -1.51 -1.34 13.27
N ARG A 124 -1.57 -0.32 12.42
CA ARG A 124 -2.66 0.67 12.41
C ARG A 124 -3.02 1.05 10.98
N MET A 125 -4.31 1.26 10.71
CA MET A 125 -4.80 1.80 9.44
C MET A 125 -5.53 3.13 9.65
N LEU A 126 -5.29 4.08 8.76
CA LEU A 126 -6.06 5.31 8.60
C LEU A 126 -6.70 5.31 7.22
N LEU A 127 -8.02 5.27 7.20
CA LEU A 127 -8.83 5.31 5.99
C LEU A 127 -9.33 6.73 5.75
N TYR A 128 -9.13 7.23 4.55
CA TYR A 128 -9.53 8.56 4.09
C TYR A 128 -10.62 8.43 3.00
N PRO A 129 -11.90 8.49 3.37
CA PRO A 129 -12.99 8.47 2.40
C PRO A 129 -12.83 9.60 1.38
N GLY A 130 -13.10 9.33 0.11
CA GLY A 130 -12.95 10.29 -0.97
C GLY A 130 -11.52 10.55 -1.43
N ALA A 131 -10.50 10.02 -0.76
CA ALA A 131 -9.13 10.10 -1.26
C ALA A 131 -8.83 9.00 -2.27
N GLY A 132 -8.12 9.34 -3.34
CA GLY A 132 -7.67 8.39 -4.36
C GLY A 132 -6.34 7.73 -4.02
N HIS A 133 -5.75 7.08 -5.02
CA HIS A 133 -4.56 6.26 -4.89
C HIS A 133 -3.29 7.03 -4.48
N LEU A 134 -3.08 8.24 -4.98
CA LEU A 134 -1.83 8.99 -4.81
C LEU A 134 -1.94 10.03 -3.68
N ILE A 135 -1.91 9.60 -2.41
CA ILE A 135 -1.87 10.50 -1.24
C ILE A 135 -0.43 11.01 -1.05
N GLU A 136 -0.05 11.94 -1.90
CA GLU A 136 1.27 12.60 -1.89
C GLU A 136 1.35 13.69 -0.80
N PRO A 137 2.52 14.33 -0.58
CA PRO A 137 2.65 15.43 0.38
C PRO A 137 1.62 16.55 0.15
N PRO A 138 1.22 17.28 1.21
CA PRO A 138 0.29 18.41 1.08
C PRO A 138 0.74 19.40 0.03
N TYR A 139 -0.24 20.01 -0.67
CA TYR A 139 -0.05 20.97 -1.76
C TYR A 139 0.55 20.41 -3.05
N TRP A 140 0.75 19.10 -3.13
CA TRP A 140 1.03 18.45 -4.40
C TRP A 140 -0.25 18.40 -5.24
N PRO A 141 -0.21 18.75 -6.54
CA PRO A 141 -1.40 18.74 -7.40
C PRO A 141 -2.01 17.34 -7.47
N MET A 142 -3.33 17.25 -7.28
CA MET A 142 -4.02 15.97 -7.41
C MET A 142 -3.90 15.44 -8.84
N CYS A 143 -3.49 14.18 -8.97
CA CYS A 143 -3.53 13.44 -10.22
C CYS A 143 -4.70 12.44 -10.17
N TYR A 144 -5.80 12.78 -10.83
CA TYR A 144 -6.99 11.92 -10.91
C TYR A 144 -6.76 10.71 -11.83
N GLY A 145 -5.94 10.87 -12.84
CA GLY A 145 -5.57 9.82 -13.79
C GLY A 145 -4.41 10.26 -14.67
N SER A 146 -3.67 9.31 -15.19
CA SER A 146 -2.54 9.59 -16.10
C SER A 146 -2.39 8.52 -17.16
N TRP A 147 -1.79 8.90 -18.29
CA TRP A 147 -1.47 7.96 -19.35
C TRP A 147 -0.45 6.93 -18.88
N THR A 148 -0.79 5.65 -19.05
CA THR A 148 0.09 4.55 -18.66
C THR A 148 0.56 3.81 -19.90
N ARG A 149 1.87 3.86 -20.16
CA ARG A 149 2.50 3.27 -21.36
C ARG A 149 2.21 1.77 -21.47
N GLY A 150 2.25 1.01 -20.39
CA GLY A 150 2.00 -0.43 -20.38
C GLY A 150 0.57 -0.84 -20.73
N LEU A 151 -0.41 0.05 -20.51
CA LEU A 151 -1.81 -0.20 -20.81
C LEU A 151 -2.25 0.46 -22.12
N PHE A 152 -1.46 1.38 -22.68
CA PHE A 152 -1.82 2.25 -23.81
C PHE A 152 -3.16 2.98 -23.60
N ARG A 153 -3.49 3.30 -22.34
CA ARG A 153 -4.73 3.93 -21.89
C ARG A 153 -4.47 4.81 -20.67
N PRO A 154 -5.32 5.81 -20.39
CA PRO A 154 -5.29 6.50 -19.12
C PRO A 154 -5.68 5.54 -17.99
N LEU A 155 -4.88 5.49 -16.94
CA LEU A 155 -5.20 4.81 -15.69
C LEU A 155 -5.80 5.81 -14.71
N LEU A 156 -6.91 5.45 -14.08
CA LEU A 156 -7.54 6.25 -13.04
C LEU A 156 -6.90 5.96 -11.67
N TRP A 157 -6.55 7.03 -10.98
CA TRP A 157 -6.07 6.99 -9.60
C TRP A 157 -7.21 7.24 -8.60
N GLY A 158 -8.32 7.83 -9.06
CA GLY A 158 -9.52 8.09 -8.28
C GLY A 158 -9.40 9.31 -7.36
N GLY A 159 -10.42 9.48 -6.52
CA GLY A 159 -10.52 10.49 -5.49
C GLY A 159 -11.33 11.74 -5.88
N ASP A 160 -11.91 12.39 -4.88
CA ASP A 160 -12.53 13.71 -4.97
C ASP A 160 -11.47 14.79 -4.65
N PRO A 161 -11.34 15.88 -5.43
CA PRO A 161 -10.28 16.88 -5.23
C PRO A 161 -10.24 17.50 -3.84
N VAL A 162 -11.39 17.79 -3.25
CA VAL A 162 -11.49 18.44 -1.94
C VAL A 162 -11.14 17.47 -0.83
N LEU A 163 -11.73 16.28 -0.86
CA LEU A 163 -11.51 15.24 0.14
C LEU A 163 -10.08 14.69 0.05
N HIS A 164 -9.54 14.60 -1.17
CA HIS A 164 -8.16 14.17 -1.38
C HIS A 164 -7.15 15.17 -0.82
N ALA A 165 -7.34 16.47 -1.04
CA ALA A 165 -6.47 17.52 -0.48
C ALA A 165 -6.50 17.51 1.07
N ALA A 166 -7.69 17.37 1.67
CA ALA A 166 -7.82 17.22 3.12
C ALA A 166 -7.11 15.97 3.64
N ALA A 167 -7.22 14.86 2.90
CA ALA A 167 -6.52 13.61 3.23
C ALA A 167 -5.00 13.77 3.16
N GLN A 168 -4.46 14.46 2.16
CA GLN A 168 -3.02 14.77 2.08
C GLN A 168 -2.55 15.49 3.36
N GLU A 169 -3.22 16.57 3.75
CA GLU A 169 -2.82 17.32 4.94
C GLU A 169 -2.89 16.47 6.22
N GLN A 170 -3.96 15.73 6.43
CA GLN A 170 -4.14 14.94 7.64
C GLN A 170 -3.22 13.72 7.67
N ALA A 171 -3.13 12.98 6.57
CA ALA A 171 -2.28 11.79 6.48
C ALA A 171 -0.82 12.11 6.75
N TRP A 172 -0.28 13.17 6.15
CA TRP A 172 1.12 13.55 6.33
C TRP A 172 1.43 14.06 7.74
N ARG A 173 0.48 14.71 8.43
CA ARG A 173 0.63 15.02 9.88
C ARG A 173 0.73 13.74 10.70
N GLU A 174 -0.12 12.74 10.44
CA GLU A 174 -0.09 11.46 11.15
C GLU A 174 1.16 10.64 10.82
N ILE A 175 1.65 10.66 9.59
CA ILE A 175 2.91 10.04 9.18
C ILE A 175 4.10 10.63 9.96
N LEU A 176 4.19 11.96 10.02
CA LEU A 176 5.27 12.63 10.76
C LEU A 176 5.20 12.34 12.27
N LYS A 177 3.99 12.31 12.84
CA LYS A 177 3.76 11.92 14.24
C LYS A 177 4.19 10.47 14.48
N PHE A 178 3.79 9.55 13.61
CA PHE A 178 4.17 8.14 13.68
C PHE A 178 5.70 7.96 13.69
N PHE A 179 6.42 8.62 12.80
CA PHE A 179 7.88 8.51 12.76
C PHE A 179 8.54 9.16 13.99
N ARG A 180 8.05 10.31 14.46
CA ARG A 180 8.57 10.92 15.69
C ARG A 180 8.42 9.98 16.89
N GLN A 181 7.28 9.31 17.03
CA GLN A 181 7.03 8.37 18.12
C GLN A 181 7.91 7.12 18.07
N ASN A 182 8.22 6.63 16.85
CA ASN A 182 8.88 5.33 16.70
C ASN A 182 10.37 5.41 16.36
N LEU A 183 10.89 6.57 15.92
CA LEU A 183 12.31 6.73 15.60
C LEU A 183 13.08 7.55 16.62
N VAL A 184 12.45 8.55 17.27
CA VAL A 184 13.15 9.44 18.21
C VAL A 184 13.24 8.82 19.61
N GLY A 185 12.25 8.01 20.01
CA GLY A 185 12.25 7.32 21.31
C GLY A 185 13.26 6.18 21.46
N SER A 186 13.85 5.71 20.37
CA SER A 186 14.86 4.62 20.39
C SER A 186 16.30 5.12 20.62
N ARG A 187 16.56 6.43 20.62
CA ARG A 187 17.90 7.01 20.85
C ARG A 187 18.35 7.05 22.32
N SER A 188 17.49 6.69 23.27
CA SER A 188 17.84 6.73 24.70
C SER A 188 18.33 5.38 25.26
N LYS A 189 18.74 4.43 24.42
CA LYS A 189 19.26 3.10 24.84
C LYS A 189 20.62 2.77 24.24
N PHE A 190 21.44 3.79 23.98
CA PHE A 190 22.85 3.60 23.68
C PHE A 190 23.71 4.44 24.62
#